data_d323717dbdf3888ac8a8c013fd7ae426
#
_entry.id   d323717dbdf3888ac8a8c013fd7ae426
#
_cell.length_a   1.000
_cell.length_b   1.000
_cell.length_c   1.000
_cell.angle_alpha   90.00
_cell.angle_beta   90.00
_cell.angle_gamma   90.00
#
_symmetry.space_group_name_H-M   'P 1'
#
loop_
_entity.id
_entity.type
_entity.pdbx_description
1 polymer ?
#
loop_
_entity_poly.entity_id
_entity_poly.type
_entity_poly.pdbx_seq_one_letter_code
_entity_poly.pdbx_strand_id
1 'polypeptide(L)'
;LKTDSRKVQSGDAFIALAGARTPAEHYMDQAISAGATAILLESEQERQCHERHGALIVPVVGLRARLGRIADRFFEHPSRHLRVIGVTGTNGKTSVTQYISQLLRETGTPCGLLGTLGYGMPGSIESATHTTPDVVQVNRVLNRIRNEGGRAAVMEVSSHALDQGRVDNLTMTGAVFTNLTRDHLDYHGSMEAYGEAKARLFLREELHFSVINFDDPFGRQLYGQLEGQCDRVRYSLHEAQTELWLKEFTPTASGFRARVDGQWGEFDLAVPLLGSFNASNVLAALATVLTLGVPVERAVSIVRELSPPPGRLERFTGSTGKHVVVDYAHTPDALANALEALRPHIRGRLICVFGCGGDRDPGKRPEMAKEAEKRADYVIVTDDNPRTEQPCSCASCPPVSSGT
;
A
#
# COMPACT_ATOMS: atom_id res chain seq x y z
N LEU A 1 -11.76 -15.46 15.31
CA LEU A 1 -10.60 -16.21 14.86
C LEU A 1 -9.33 -15.35 15.06
N LYS A 2 -8.30 -15.87 15.75
CA LYS A 2 -7.08 -15.14 16.12
C LYS A 2 -5.83 -15.96 15.81
N THR A 3 -4.78 -15.27 15.38
CA THR A 3 -3.43 -15.82 15.13
C THR A 3 -2.40 -15.41 16.18
N ASP A 4 -2.73 -14.46 17.06
CA ASP A 4 -1.89 -13.97 18.17
C ASP A 4 -2.56 -14.34 19.51
N SER A 5 -1.93 -15.22 20.31
CA SER A 5 -2.45 -15.69 21.59
C SER A 5 -2.73 -14.56 22.60
N ARG A 6 -1.97 -13.44 22.51
CA ARG A 6 -2.12 -12.25 23.36
C ARG A 6 -3.39 -11.45 23.07
N LYS A 7 -4.02 -11.67 21.90
CA LYS A 7 -5.24 -11.00 21.42
C LYS A 7 -6.49 -11.87 21.55
N VAL A 8 -6.35 -13.07 22.08
CA VAL A 8 -7.46 -14.01 22.32
C VAL A 8 -8.36 -13.46 23.43
N GLN A 9 -9.66 -13.58 23.21
CA GLN A 9 -10.73 -13.24 24.14
C GLN A 9 -11.66 -14.44 24.35
N SER A 10 -12.49 -14.42 25.37
CA SER A 10 -13.47 -15.47 25.64
C SER A 10 -14.36 -15.71 24.43
N GLY A 11 -14.51 -16.99 24.03
CA GLY A 11 -15.27 -17.42 22.86
C GLY A 11 -14.50 -17.42 21.53
N ASP A 12 -13.26 -16.93 21.50
CA ASP A 12 -12.45 -16.96 20.29
C ASP A 12 -12.00 -18.38 19.92
N ALA A 13 -11.79 -18.60 18.62
CA ALA A 13 -10.99 -19.71 18.09
C ALA A 13 -9.57 -19.23 17.80
N PHE A 14 -8.57 -19.95 18.29
CA PHE A 14 -7.15 -19.62 18.13
C PHE A 14 -6.49 -20.50 17.06
N ILE A 15 -5.64 -19.91 16.24
CA ILE A 15 -4.81 -20.60 15.23
C ILE A 15 -3.40 -20.74 15.79
N ALA A 16 -3.03 -21.95 16.18
CA ALA A 16 -1.71 -22.27 16.70
C ALA A 16 -0.80 -22.76 15.54
N LEU A 17 0.05 -21.85 15.04
CA LEU A 17 1.06 -22.14 14.03
C LEU A 17 2.43 -22.25 14.67
N ALA A 18 3.27 -23.16 14.18
CA ALA A 18 4.67 -23.23 14.58
C ALA A 18 5.43 -21.96 14.10
N GLY A 19 6.14 -21.35 15.02
CA GLY A 19 7.09 -20.27 14.71
C GLY A 19 8.46 -20.84 14.27
N ALA A 20 9.36 -19.97 13.83
CA ALA A 20 10.72 -20.38 13.43
C ALA A 20 11.53 -21.08 14.56
N ARG A 21 11.21 -20.79 15.83
CA ARG A 21 11.93 -21.33 17.02
C ARG A 21 11.00 -21.86 18.09
N THR A 22 9.68 -21.81 17.90
CA THR A 22 8.70 -22.12 18.95
C THR A 22 7.64 -23.03 18.40
N PRO A 23 7.41 -24.23 19.00
CA PRO A 23 6.32 -25.13 18.61
C PRO A 23 4.96 -24.47 18.76
N ALA A 24 3.98 -24.92 17.95
CA ALA A 24 2.62 -24.41 17.96
C ALA A 24 1.95 -24.58 19.33
N GLU A 25 2.24 -25.68 20.01
CA GLU A 25 1.69 -26.03 21.32
C GLU A 25 2.05 -25.02 22.42
N HIS A 26 3.16 -24.33 22.31
CA HIS A 26 3.63 -23.38 23.32
C HIS A 26 2.62 -22.27 23.65
N TYR A 27 1.84 -21.87 22.66
CA TYR A 27 0.86 -20.78 22.81
C TYR A 27 -0.53 -21.24 23.20
N MET A 28 -0.77 -22.56 23.26
CA MET A 28 -2.10 -23.13 23.52
C MET A 28 -2.60 -22.81 24.93
N ASP A 29 -1.76 -23.01 25.94
CA ASP A 29 -2.16 -22.81 27.35
C ASP A 29 -2.49 -21.33 27.62
N GLN A 30 -1.75 -20.42 27.01
CA GLN A 30 -2.06 -18.98 27.07
C GLN A 30 -3.40 -18.66 26.41
N ALA A 31 -3.68 -19.23 25.22
CA ALA A 31 -4.93 -19.01 24.52
C ALA A 31 -6.12 -19.61 25.28
N ILE A 32 -5.98 -20.81 25.85
CA ILE A 32 -7.02 -21.45 26.68
C ILE A 32 -7.29 -20.60 27.92
N SER A 33 -6.24 -20.15 28.62
CA SER A 33 -6.38 -19.30 29.81
C SER A 33 -7.03 -17.96 29.50
N ALA A 34 -6.89 -17.46 28.27
CA ALA A 34 -7.57 -16.26 27.78
C ALA A 34 -9.03 -16.53 27.32
N GLY A 35 -9.51 -17.78 27.39
CA GLY A 35 -10.89 -18.16 27.10
C GLY A 35 -11.15 -18.62 25.66
N ALA A 36 -10.12 -19.06 24.93
CA ALA A 36 -10.33 -19.73 23.65
C ALA A 36 -11.21 -20.98 23.81
N THR A 37 -12.23 -21.10 22.97
CA THR A 37 -13.14 -22.27 22.96
C THR A 37 -12.73 -23.34 21.96
N ALA A 38 -11.89 -22.99 20.97
CA ALA A 38 -11.32 -23.92 20.01
C ALA A 38 -9.89 -23.50 19.64
N ILE A 39 -9.05 -24.49 19.36
CA ILE A 39 -7.69 -24.28 18.86
C ILE A 39 -7.47 -25.15 17.62
N LEU A 40 -7.21 -24.52 16.48
CA LEU A 40 -6.70 -25.21 15.31
C LEU A 40 -5.18 -25.30 15.45
N LEU A 41 -4.67 -26.51 15.63
CA LEU A 41 -3.27 -26.78 15.90
C LEU A 41 -2.57 -27.28 14.63
N GLU A 42 -1.48 -26.61 14.21
CA GLU A 42 -0.65 -27.12 13.13
C GLU A 42 -0.03 -28.48 13.52
N SER A 43 -0.24 -29.49 12.68
CA SER A 43 0.21 -30.86 12.92
C SER A 43 0.84 -31.44 11.68
N GLU A 44 1.88 -32.27 11.86
CA GLU A 44 2.50 -33.02 10.76
C GLU A 44 1.74 -34.30 10.40
N GLN A 45 0.92 -34.80 11.31
CA GLN A 45 0.18 -36.04 11.15
C GLN A 45 -1.29 -35.86 11.50
N GLU A 46 -2.14 -36.68 10.92
CA GLU A 46 -3.56 -36.75 11.32
C GLU A 46 -3.65 -37.24 12.76
N ARG A 47 -4.35 -36.49 13.59
CA ARG A 47 -4.65 -36.80 14.98
C ARG A 47 -6.13 -36.54 15.26
N GLN A 48 -6.70 -37.29 16.21
CA GLN A 48 -8.07 -37.05 16.63
C GLN A 48 -8.21 -35.71 17.37
N CYS A 49 -9.38 -35.08 17.18
CA CYS A 49 -9.77 -33.95 17.99
C CYS A 49 -9.94 -34.41 19.45
N HIS A 50 -9.55 -33.56 20.37
CA HIS A 50 -9.70 -33.83 21.80
C HIS A 50 -9.97 -32.53 22.57
N GLU A 51 -10.54 -32.68 23.75
CA GLU A 51 -10.79 -31.53 24.61
C GLU A 51 -9.64 -31.38 25.61
N ARG A 52 -9.23 -30.11 25.84
CA ARG A 52 -8.23 -29.74 26.85
C ARG A 52 -8.69 -28.47 27.57
N HIS A 53 -8.92 -28.58 28.89
CA HIS A 53 -9.34 -27.47 29.75
C HIS A 53 -10.55 -26.67 29.21
N GLY A 54 -11.53 -27.37 28.64
CA GLY A 54 -12.75 -26.76 28.09
C GLY A 54 -12.61 -26.17 26.66
N ALA A 55 -11.45 -26.30 26.04
CA ALA A 55 -11.23 -25.92 24.64
C ALA A 55 -11.11 -27.15 23.72
N LEU A 56 -11.77 -27.13 22.57
CA LEU A 56 -11.64 -28.15 21.54
C LEU A 56 -10.34 -27.97 20.76
N ILE A 57 -9.43 -28.95 20.84
CA ILE A 57 -8.18 -28.97 20.07
C ILE A 57 -8.43 -29.75 18.77
N VAL A 58 -8.20 -29.08 17.64
CA VAL A 58 -8.37 -29.63 16.29
C VAL A 58 -7.01 -29.64 15.59
N PRO A 59 -6.29 -30.78 15.60
CA PRO A 59 -5.06 -30.92 14.86
C PRO A 59 -5.34 -30.87 13.33
N VAL A 60 -4.59 -30.05 12.59
CA VAL A 60 -4.79 -29.87 11.16
C VAL A 60 -3.46 -30.01 10.42
N VAL A 61 -3.38 -31.01 9.56
CA VAL A 61 -2.20 -31.20 8.68
C VAL A 61 -2.17 -30.09 7.61
N GLY A 62 -1.02 -29.42 7.49
CA GLY A 62 -0.84 -28.35 6.52
C GLY A 62 -1.74 -27.13 6.84
N LEU A 63 -1.98 -26.83 8.11
CA LEU A 63 -2.83 -25.73 8.56
C LEU A 63 -2.45 -24.40 7.90
N ARG A 64 -1.16 -24.11 7.78
CA ARG A 64 -0.66 -22.88 7.16
C ARG A 64 -1.16 -22.69 5.72
N ALA A 65 -1.09 -23.72 4.90
CA ALA A 65 -1.58 -23.69 3.52
C ALA A 65 -3.12 -23.61 3.42
N ARG A 66 -3.83 -24.07 4.45
CA ARG A 66 -5.29 -24.07 4.50
C ARG A 66 -5.88 -22.84 5.17
N LEU A 67 -5.04 -22.04 5.83
CA LEU A 67 -5.49 -20.93 6.68
C LEU A 67 -6.32 -19.89 5.92
N GLY A 68 -5.96 -19.57 4.68
CA GLY A 68 -6.73 -18.66 3.84
C GLY A 68 -8.16 -19.17 3.59
N ARG A 69 -8.31 -20.44 3.25
CA ARG A 69 -9.65 -21.06 3.05
C ARG A 69 -10.45 -21.12 4.33
N ILE A 70 -9.79 -21.39 5.45
CA ILE A 70 -10.45 -21.41 6.77
C ILE A 70 -10.94 -20.01 7.13
N ALA A 71 -10.10 -18.99 6.98
CA ALA A 71 -10.46 -17.61 7.25
C ALA A 71 -11.57 -17.10 6.33
N ASP A 72 -11.46 -17.34 5.02
CA ASP A 72 -12.47 -16.95 4.03
C ASP A 72 -13.83 -17.54 4.37
N ARG A 73 -13.88 -18.86 4.70
CA ARG A 73 -15.13 -19.53 5.09
C ARG A 73 -15.66 -19.05 6.45
N PHE A 74 -14.77 -18.86 7.44
CA PHE A 74 -15.14 -18.40 8.78
C PHE A 74 -15.80 -17.02 8.76
N PHE A 75 -15.31 -16.13 7.89
CA PHE A 75 -15.85 -14.79 7.69
C PHE A 75 -16.88 -14.71 6.56
N GLU A 76 -17.44 -15.85 6.12
CA GLU A 76 -18.53 -15.92 5.13
C GLU A 76 -18.17 -15.31 3.77
N HIS A 77 -16.97 -15.62 3.26
CA HIS A 77 -16.49 -15.21 1.93
C HIS A 77 -16.59 -13.70 1.67
N PRO A 78 -16.01 -12.84 2.53
CA PRO A 78 -16.28 -11.40 2.50
C PRO A 78 -15.85 -10.73 1.18
N SER A 79 -14.78 -11.21 0.55
CA SER A 79 -14.30 -10.68 -0.73
C SER A 79 -15.26 -10.91 -1.90
N ARG A 80 -16.15 -11.91 -1.83
CA ARG A 80 -17.17 -12.16 -2.86
C ARG A 80 -18.33 -11.17 -2.82
N HIS A 81 -18.48 -10.45 -1.72
CA HIS A 81 -19.55 -9.47 -1.50
C HIS A 81 -19.09 -8.02 -1.66
N LEU A 82 -17.80 -7.82 -1.94
CA LEU A 82 -17.17 -6.52 -2.14
C LEU A 82 -16.45 -6.48 -3.49
N ARG A 83 -16.39 -5.30 -4.11
CA ARG A 83 -15.45 -5.07 -5.20
C ARG A 83 -14.07 -4.85 -4.59
N VAL A 84 -13.23 -5.90 -4.54
CA VAL A 84 -11.89 -5.83 -3.96
C VAL A 84 -10.88 -5.46 -5.04
N ILE A 85 -10.14 -4.38 -4.83
CA ILE A 85 -9.11 -3.87 -5.74
C ILE A 85 -7.76 -3.95 -5.03
N GLY A 86 -6.85 -4.73 -5.59
CA GLY A 86 -5.48 -4.86 -5.09
C GLY A 86 -4.53 -3.89 -5.81
N VAL A 87 -3.75 -3.12 -5.07
CA VAL A 87 -2.73 -2.21 -5.61
C VAL A 87 -1.34 -2.70 -5.23
N THR A 88 -0.50 -3.01 -6.21
CA THR A 88 0.89 -3.42 -5.99
C THR A 88 1.88 -2.56 -6.78
N GLY A 89 3.13 -2.62 -6.40
CA GLY A 89 4.27 -1.91 -6.97
C GLY A 89 5.31 -1.61 -5.91
N THR A 90 6.43 -1.01 -6.26
CA THR A 90 7.42 -0.55 -5.28
C THR A 90 6.92 0.71 -4.59
N ASN A 91 6.60 1.74 -5.33
CA ASN A 91 6.13 3.05 -4.86
C ASN A 91 4.69 3.32 -5.32
N GLY A 92 4.01 4.28 -4.68
CA GLY A 92 2.69 4.75 -5.08
C GLY A 92 1.50 3.95 -4.53
N LYS A 93 1.68 2.75 -3.96
CA LYS A 93 0.58 1.90 -3.44
C LYS A 93 -0.39 2.68 -2.55
N THR A 94 0.12 3.31 -1.50
CA THR A 94 -0.69 4.06 -0.53
C THR A 94 -1.46 5.21 -1.19
N SER A 95 -0.79 5.98 -2.06
CA SER A 95 -1.43 7.10 -2.76
C SER A 95 -2.53 6.63 -3.69
N VAL A 96 -2.25 5.62 -4.54
CA VAL A 96 -3.24 5.07 -5.47
C VAL A 96 -4.42 4.45 -4.73
N THR A 97 -4.17 3.67 -3.66
CA THR A 97 -5.22 3.09 -2.81
C THR A 97 -6.13 4.17 -2.22
N GLN A 98 -5.55 5.24 -1.70
CA GLN A 98 -6.30 6.36 -1.13
C GLN A 98 -7.09 7.12 -2.20
N TYR A 99 -6.50 7.39 -3.38
CA TYR A 99 -7.19 8.12 -4.45
C TYR A 99 -8.35 7.31 -5.04
N ILE A 100 -8.19 6.00 -5.25
CA ILE A 100 -9.29 5.13 -5.68
C ILE A 100 -10.43 5.16 -4.65
N SER A 101 -10.10 5.06 -3.35
CA SER A 101 -11.11 5.08 -2.29
C SER A 101 -11.83 6.43 -2.22
N GLN A 102 -11.12 7.56 -2.34
CA GLN A 102 -11.74 8.89 -2.37
C GLN A 102 -12.68 9.01 -3.57
N LEU A 103 -12.23 8.65 -4.77
CA LEU A 103 -13.03 8.70 -5.99
C LEU A 103 -14.30 7.83 -5.88
N LEU A 104 -14.19 6.59 -5.39
CA LEU A 104 -15.35 5.70 -5.23
C LEU A 104 -16.35 6.24 -4.21
N ARG A 105 -15.90 6.75 -3.08
CA ARG A 105 -16.77 7.27 -2.03
C ARG A 105 -17.55 8.49 -2.49
N GLU A 106 -16.87 9.46 -3.10
CA GLU A 106 -17.51 10.68 -3.60
C GLU A 106 -18.43 10.41 -4.80
N THR A 107 -18.28 9.25 -5.46
CA THR A 107 -19.24 8.77 -6.47
C THR A 107 -20.39 7.93 -5.90
N GLY A 108 -20.48 7.81 -4.57
CA GLY A 108 -21.56 7.12 -3.88
C GLY A 108 -21.33 5.62 -3.69
N THR A 109 -20.10 5.13 -3.85
CA THR A 109 -19.72 3.75 -3.54
C THR A 109 -18.94 3.69 -2.21
N PRO A 110 -19.57 3.30 -1.07
CA PRO A 110 -18.87 3.19 0.20
C PRO A 110 -17.68 2.23 0.07
N CYS A 111 -16.48 2.73 0.36
CA CYS A 111 -15.24 2.02 0.12
C CYS A 111 -14.35 2.00 1.36
N GLY A 112 -13.97 0.80 1.78
CA GLY A 112 -13.01 0.58 2.84
C GLY A 112 -11.57 0.51 2.33
N LEU A 113 -10.62 0.60 3.25
CA LEU A 113 -9.18 0.62 2.99
C LEU A 113 -8.46 -0.45 3.80
N LEU A 114 -7.43 -1.05 3.17
CA LEU A 114 -6.43 -1.88 3.85
C LEU A 114 -5.04 -1.47 3.36
N GLY A 115 -4.23 -0.89 4.23
CA GLY A 115 -2.89 -0.46 3.82
C GLY A 115 -2.04 0.05 4.98
N THR A 116 -0.93 0.67 4.64
CA THR A 116 0.07 1.19 5.59
C THR A 116 -0.53 2.18 6.60
N LEU A 117 -1.54 2.94 6.20
CA LEU A 117 -2.18 3.94 7.05
C LEU A 117 -3.31 3.40 7.93
N GLY A 118 -3.65 2.12 7.79
CA GLY A 118 -4.67 1.47 8.60
C GLY A 118 -5.66 0.63 7.80
N TYR A 119 -6.65 0.08 8.51
CA TYR A 119 -7.64 -0.86 7.98
C TYR A 119 -9.05 -0.50 8.41
N GLY A 120 -9.99 -0.47 7.49
CA GLY A 120 -11.41 -0.30 7.78
C GLY A 120 -12.11 0.74 6.92
N MET A 121 -13.30 1.15 7.34
CA MET A 121 -14.02 2.24 6.71
C MET A 121 -13.41 3.59 7.14
N PRO A 122 -13.36 4.60 6.26
CA PRO A 122 -12.98 5.95 6.65
C PRO A 122 -13.86 6.47 7.81
N GLY A 123 -13.21 6.96 8.85
CA GLY A 123 -13.85 7.33 10.12
C GLY A 123 -13.75 6.26 11.21
N SER A 124 -13.46 4.99 10.87
CA SER A 124 -13.25 3.87 11.80
C SER A 124 -11.99 3.06 11.46
N ILE A 125 -10.91 3.72 11.03
CA ILE A 125 -9.65 3.10 10.66
C ILE A 125 -8.90 2.59 11.89
N GLU A 126 -8.58 1.30 11.92
CA GLU A 126 -7.66 0.71 12.90
C GLU A 126 -6.20 0.89 12.45
N SER A 127 -5.30 1.12 13.39
CA SER A 127 -3.85 1.24 13.11
C SER A 127 -3.30 -0.01 12.44
N ALA A 128 -2.51 0.16 11.39
CA ALA A 128 -1.85 -0.92 10.69
C ALA A 128 -0.62 -1.41 11.45
N THR A 129 -0.43 -2.73 11.47
CA THR A 129 0.83 -3.37 11.91
C THR A 129 1.72 -3.72 10.72
N HIS A 130 1.13 -3.90 9.55
CA HIS A 130 1.79 -4.24 8.28
C HIS A 130 1.04 -3.58 7.13
N THR A 131 1.73 -3.30 6.03
CA THR A 131 1.10 -2.78 4.80
C THR A 131 -0.03 -3.68 4.31
N THR A 132 0.21 -5.00 4.32
CA THR A 132 -0.80 -6.03 4.06
C THR A 132 -0.78 -6.97 5.27
N PRO A 133 -1.87 -7.06 6.05
CA PRO A 133 -1.93 -7.92 7.23
C PRO A 133 -1.93 -9.41 6.88
N ASP A 134 -1.91 -10.29 7.89
CA ASP A 134 -2.08 -11.72 7.68
C ASP A 134 -3.47 -12.06 7.13
N VAL A 135 -3.60 -13.26 6.59
CA VAL A 135 -4.80 -13.69 5.87
C VAL A 135 -6.06 -13.71 6.74
N VAL A 136 -5.94 -13.97 8.04
CA VAL A 136 -7.08 -13.94 8.98
C VAL A 136 -7.53 -12.50 9.21
N GLN A 137 -6.58 -11.61 9.42
CA GLN A 137 -6.83 -10.18 9.60
C GLN A 137 -7.43 -9.55 8.33
N VAL A 138 -6.92 -9.91 7.14
CA VAL A 138 -7.49 -9.43 5.85
C VAL A 138 -8.96 -9.80 5.76
N ASN A 139 -9.31 -11.08 5.95
CA ASN A 139 -10.70 -11.53 5.88
C ASN A 139 -11.58 -10.89 6.96
N ARG A 140 -11.06 -10.72 8.19
CA ARG A 140 -11.76 -10.03 9.28
C ARG A 140 -12.10 -8.58 8.90
N VAL A 141 -11.13 -7.86 8.32
CA VAL A 141 -11.32 -6.46 7.92
C VAL A 141 -12.31 -6.35 6.77
N LEU A 142 -12.20 -7.21 5.75
CA LEU A 142 -13.16 -7.24 4.64
C LEU A 142 -14.59 -7.54 5.13
N ASN A 143 -14.74 -8.49 6.06
CA ASN A 143 -16.03 -8.78 6.67
C ASN A 143 -16.58 -7.57 7.44
N ARG A 144 -15.73 -6.86 8.19
CA ARG A 144 -16.14 -5.64 8.89
C ARG A 144 -16.57 -4.55 7.91
N ILE A 145 -15.79 -4.31 6.84
CA ILE A 145 -16.15 -3.33 5.80
C ILE A 145 -17.54 -3.68 5.21
N ARG A 146 -17.79 -4.96 4.89
CA ARG A 146 -19.09 -5.42 4.41
C ARG A 146 -20.23 -5.11 5.42
N ASN A 147 -20.01 -5.43 6.68
CA ASN A 147 -21.02 -5.26 7.73
C ASN A 147 -21.26 -3.77 8.06
N GLU A 148 -20.28 -2.89 7.85
CA GLU A 148 -20.42 -1.44 7.96
C GLU A 148 -21.04 -0.80 6.67
N GLY A 149 -21.55 -1.60 5.74
CA GLY A 149 -22.21 -1.13 4.53
C GLY A 149 -21.27 -0.81 3.37
N GLY A 150 -19.99 -1.19 3.45
CA GLY A 150 -19.05 -1.08 2.35
C GLY A 150 -19.49 -1.91 1.13
N ARG A 151 -19.24 -1.40 -0.05
CA ARG A 151 -19.48 -2.06 -1.34
C ARG A 151 -18.18 -2.32 -2.10
N ALA A 152 -17.11 -1.63 -1.73
CA ALA A 152 -15.78 -1.81 -2.28
C ALA A 152 -14.74 -1.84 -1.16
N ALA A 153 -13.58 -2.44 -1.43
CA ALA A 153 -12.40 -2.37 -0.60
C ALA A 153 -11.17 -2.21 -1.49
N VAL A 154 -10.32 -1.24 -1.20
CA VAL A 154 -9.06 -1.05 -1.91
C VAL A 154 -7.92 -1.38 -0.96
N MET A 155 -7.00 -2.24 -1.40
CA MET A 155 -5.94 -2.72 -0.54
C MET A 155 -4.56 -2.61 -1.16
N GLU A 156 -3.60 -2.21 -0.33
CA GLU A 156 -2.19 -2.34 -0.68
C GLU A 156 -1.79 -3.82 -0.61
N VAL A 157 -1.24 -4.35 -1.69
CA VAL A 157 -0.75 -5.72 -1.77
C VAL A 157 0.76 -5.71 -1.95
N SER A 158 1.50 -5.98 -0.88
CA SER A 158 2.96 -6.06 -0.91
C SER A 158 3.43 -7.36 -1.55
N SER A 159 4.65 -7.35 -2.11
CA SER A 159 5.27 -8.57 -2.66
C SER A 159 5.44 -9.66 -1.61
N HIS A 160 5.78 -9.29 -0.37
CA HIS A 160 5.81 -10.24 0.76
C HIS A 160 4.45 -10.89 1.01
N ALA A 161 3.37 -10.12 0.91
CA ALA A 161 2.02 -10.66 1.11
C ALA A 161 1.63 -11.64 0.01
N LEU A 162 2.02 -11.37 -1.22
CA LEU A 162 1.82 -12.26 -2.37
C LEU A 162 2.66 -13.54 -2.25
N ASP A 163 3.93 -13.39 -1.87
CA ASP A 163 4.81 -14.53 -1.69
C ASP A 163 4.40 -15.42 -0.52
N GLN A 164 3.91 -14.83 0.57
CA GLN A 164 3.45 -15.53 1.77
C GLN A 164 1.98 -15.98 1.71
N GLY A 165 1.30 -15.84 0.58
CA GLY A 165 -0.09 -16.29 0.40
C GLY A 165 -1.14 -15.55 1.24
N ARG A 166 -0.83 -14.33 1.74
CA ARG A 166 -1.74 -13.59 2.63
C ARG A 166 -3.06 -13.17 1.96
N VAL A 167 -3.11 -13.20 0.64
CA VAL A 167 -4.25 -12.77 -0.17
C VAL A 167 -4.77 -13.87 -1.13
N ASP A 168 -4.24 -15.10 -1.05
CA ASP A 168 -4.48 -16.14 -2.05
C ASP A 168 -5.96 -16.56 -2.19
N ASN A 169 -6.73 -16.51 -1.11
CA ASN A 169 -8.13 -16.95 -1.12
C ASN A 169 -9.14 -15.80 -1.24
N LEU A 170 -8.67 -14.62 -1.62
CA LEU A 170 -9.55 -13.48 -1.87
C LEU A 170 -10.01 -13.46 -3.31
N THR A 171 -11.27 -13.18 -3.54
CA THR A 171 -11.78 -12.83 -4.87
C THR A 171 -11.42 -11.37 -5.14
N MET A 172 -10.57 -11.13 -6.15
CA MET A 172 -10.15 -9.79 -6.56
C MET A 172 -10.93 -9.35 -7.79
N THR A 173 -11.60 -8.20 -7.72
CA THR A 173 -12.29 -7.61 -8.88
C THR A 173 -11.31 -6.95 -9.84
N GLY A 174 -10.29 -6.27 -9.31
CA GLY A 174 -9.30 -5.56 -10.10
C GLY A 174 -7.92 -5.56 -9.46
N ALA A 175 -6.90 -5.40 -10.29
CA ALA A 175 -5.51 -5.27 -9.87
C ALA A 175 -4.85 -4.05 -10.52
N VAL A 176 -4.04 -3.32 -9.75
CA VAL A 176 -3.36 -2.11 -10.21
C VAL A 176 -1.85 -2.27 -9.99
N PHE A 177 -1.07 -2.07 -11.04
CA PHE A 177 0.38 -2.05 -11.01
C PHE A 177 0.91 -0.63 -11.16
N THR A 178 1.73 -0.18 -10.21
CA THR A 178 2.29 1.18 -10.23
C THR A 178 3.70 1.25 -10.81
N ASN A 179 4.65 0.49 -10.29
CA ASN A 179 6.04 0.44 -10.78
C ASN A 179 6.83 -0.69 -10.12
N LEU A 180 7.99 -1.03 -10.71
CA LEU A 180 8.98 -1.95 -10.15
C LEU A 180 10.36 -1.29 -10.16
N THR A 181 10.83 -0.86 -8.98
CA THR A 181 12.18 -0.33 -8.77
C THR A 181 12.91 -1.14 -7.71
N ARG A 182 14.22 -0.97 -7.60
CA ARG A 182 15.06 -1.75 -6.67
C ARG A 182 14.63 -1.56 -5.22
N ASP A 183 14.10 -2.63 -4.61
CA ASP A 183 13.72 -2.72 -3.20
C ASP A 183 13.59 -4.18 -2.79
N HIS A 184 13.62 -4.47 -1.50
CA HIS A 184 13.37 -5.81 -0.92
C HIS A 184 14.20 -6.97 -1.51
N LEU A 185 15.41 -6.70 -2.05
CA LEU A 185 16.29 -7.74 -2.59
C LEU A 185 16.90 -8.64 -1.50
N ASP A 186 16.94 -8.16 -0.27
CA ASP A 186 17.27 -8.93 0.94
C ASP A 186 16.30 -10.10 1.16
N TYR A 187 15.05 -9.95 0.74
CA TYR A 187 14.01 -10.97 0.84
C TYR A 187 13.86 -11.78 -0.46
N HIS A 188 13.75 -11.13 -1.62
CA HIS A 188 13.45 -11.78 -2.90
C HIS A 188 14.69 -12.29 -3.63
N GLY A 189 15.91 -11.82 -3.28
CA GLY A 189 17.16 -12.21 -3.89
C GLY A 189 17.46 -11.53 -5.23
N SER A 190 16.47 -11.35 -6.11
CA SER A 190 16.65 -10.71 -7.41
C SER A 190 15.46 -9.82 -7.81
N MET A 191 15.65 -8.96 -8.82
CA MET A 191 14.58 -8.12 -9.37
C MET A 191 13.53 -8.94 -10.11
N GLU A 192 13.94 -10.03 -10.74
CA GLU A 192 13.08 -10.98 -11.45
C GLU A 192 12.11 -11.64 -10.46
N ALA A 193 12.63 -12.24 -9.38
CA ALA A 193 11.81 -12.87 -8.33
C ALA A 193 10.88 -11.85 -7.64
N TYR A 194 11.35 -10.60 -7.46
CA TYR A 194 10.53 -9.53 -6.93
C TYR A 194 9.38 -9.14 -7.86
N GLY A 195 9.64 -9.08 -9.18
CA GLY A 195 8.61 -8.86 -10.20
C GLY A 195 7.62 -10.02 -10.28
N GLU A 196 8.11 -11.26 -10.30
CA GLU A 196 7.27 -12.47 -10.32
C GLU A 196 6.33 -12.55 -9.10
N ALA A 197 6.83 -12.19 -7.91
CA ALA A 197 5.98 -12.12 -6.72
C ALA A 197 4.82 -11.14 -6.91
N LYS A 198 5.06 -9.97 -7.54
CA LYS A 198 3.99 -8.99 -7.84
C LYS A 198 3.05 -9.48 -8.95
N ALA A 199 3.57 -10.17 -9.96
CA ALA A 199 2.77 -10.72 -11.07
C ALA A 199 1.66 -11.65 -10.58
N ARG A 200 1.87 -12.38 -9.47
CA ARG A 200 0.86 -13.27 -8.87
C ARG A 200 -0.48 -12.58 -8.59
N LEU A 201 -0.50 -11.27 -8.35
CA LEU A 201 -1.75 -10.53 -8.17
C LEU A 201 -2.60 -10.50 -9.45
N PHE A 202 -1.95 -10.48 -10.60
CA PHE A 202 -2.57 -10.32 -11.92
C PHE A 202 -2.92 -11.65 -12.60
N LEU A 203 -2.23 -12.73 -12.22
CA LEU A 203 -2.42 -14.07 -12.78
C LEU A 203 -3.57 -14.87 -12.13
N ARG A 204 -4.57 -14.16 -11.59
CA ARG A 204 -5.74 -14.74 -10.95
C ARG A 204 -6.86 -14.95 -11.97
N GLU A 205 -7.45 -16.14 -11.99
CA GLU A 205 -8.52 -16.50 -12.92
C GLU A 205 -9.78 -15.64 -12.75
N GLU A 206 -10.05 -15.20 -11.51
CA GLU A 206 -11.24 -14.41 -11.17
C GLU A 206 -11.09 -12.90 -11.41
N LEU A 207 -9.93 -12.45 -11.91
CA LEU A 207 -9.66 -11.02 -12.10
C LEU A 207 -10.46 -10.48 -13.30
N HIS A 208 -11.29 -9.47 -13.06
CA HIS A 208 -12.09 -8.86 -14.11
C HIS A 208 -11.26 -7.88 -14.94
N PHE A 209 -10.43 -7.06 -14.30
CA PHE A 209 -9.59 -6.09 -15.00
C PHE A 209 -8.23 -5.88 -14.32
N SER A 210 -7.28 -5.40 -15.11
CA SER A 210 -5.97 -4.95 -14.66
C SER A 210 -5.68 -3.53 -15.15
N VAL A 211 -5.10 -2.68 -14.27
CA VAL A 211 -4.64 -1.33 -14.60
C VAL A 211 -3.12 -1.31 -14.48
N ILE A 212 -2.41 -1.03 -15.55
CA ILE A 212 -0.97 -1.26 -15.64
C ILE A 212 -0.25 -0.01 -16.10
N ASN A 213 0.76 0.42 -15.33
CA ASN A 213 1.69 1.46 -15.73
C ASN A 213 2.52 0.99 -16.94
N PHE A 214 2.30 1.62 -18.08
CA PHE A 214 2.97 1.25 -19.32
C PHE A 214 4.30 1.97 -19.53
N ASP A 215 4.62 2.97 -18.70
CA ASP A 215 5.94 3.60 -18.65
C ASP A 215 6.99 2.69 -18.00
N ASP A 216 6.56 1.76 -17.14
CA ASP A 216 7.43 0.82 -16.45
C ASP A 216 7.77 -0.39 -17.33
N PRO A 217 9.05 -0.77 -17.50
CA PRO A 217 9.44 -1.93 -18.34
C PRO A 217 8.80 -3.24 -17.88
N PHE A 218 8.69 -3.47 -16.56
CA PHE A 218 8.02 -4.67 -16.04
C PHE A 218 6.50 -4.60 -16.28
N GLY A 219 5.90 -3.41 -16.23
CA GLY A 219 4.49 -3.21 -16.58
C GLY A 219 4.19 -3.62 -18.02
N ARG A 220 5.06 -3.30 -18.98
CA ARG A 220 4.94 -3.73 -20.38
C ARG A 220 5.03 -5.26 -20.51
N GLN A 221 5.98 -5.88 -19.82
CA GLN A 221 6.10 -7.34 -19.78
C GLN A 221 4.85 -7.99 -19.18
N LEU A 222 4.38 -7.48 -18.03
CA LEU A 222 3.18 -7.96 -17.34
C LEU A 222 1.94 -7.84 -18.23
N TYR A 223 1.78 -6.73 -18.95
CA TYR A 223 0.66 -6.52 -19.87
C TYR A 223 0.62 -7.61 -20.97
N GLY A 224 1.79 -7.99 -21.51
CA GLY A 224 1.88 -9.08 -22.49
C GLY A 224 1.49 -10.44 -21.91
N GLN A 225 1.85 -10.71 -20.66
CA GLN A 225 1.53 -11.98 -19.97
C GLN A 225 0.03 -12.18 -19.71
N LEU A 226 -0.75 -11.09 -19.68
CA LEU A 226 -2.19 -11.12 -19.37
C LEU A 226 -3.09 -11.21 -20.59
N GLU A 227 -2.56 -11.52 -21.75
CA GLU A 227 -3.36 -11.61 -22.97
C GLU A 227 -4.45 -12.69 -22.85
N GLY A 228 -5.71 -12.25 -23.07
CA GLY A 228 -6.89 -13.12 -22.98
C GLY A 228 -7.36 -13.52 -21.59
N GLN A 229 -6.76 -12.96 -20.50
CA GLN A 229 -7.13 -13.33 -19.12
C GLN A 229 -8.18 -12.39 -18.50
N CYS A 230 -8.03 -11.08 -18.71
CA CYS A 230 -8.93 -10.06 -18.16
C CYS A 230 -8.93 -8.81 -19.05
N ASP A 231 -9.80 -7.85 -18.75
CA ASP A 231 -9.73 -6.53 -19.36
C ASP A 231 -8.44 -5.83 -18.93
N ARG A 232 -7.63 -5.37 -19.89
CA ARG A 232 -6.33 -4.76 -19.66
C ARG A 232 -6.36 -3.29 -20.00
N VAL A 233 -6.08 -2.45 -19.01
CA VAL A 233 -6.05 -0.99 -19.13
C VAL A 233 -4.64 -0.50 -18.87
N ARG A 234 -3.99 0.07 -19.89
CA ARG A 234 -2.71 0.75 -19.75
C ARG A 234 -2.93 2.21 -19.39
N TYR A 235 -2.09 2.71 -18.52
CA TYR A 235 -1.96 4.15 -18.34
C TYR A 235 -0.50 4.58 -18.49
N SER A 236 -0.27 5.81 -18.95
CA SER A 236 1.07 6.31 -19.21
C SER A 236 1.16 7.83 -19.09
N LEU A 237 2.33 8.32 -18.67
CA LEU A 237 2.71 9.74 -18.75
C LEU A 237 3.37 10.09 -20.09
N HIS A 238 3.90 9.09 -20.84
CA HIS A 238 4.77 9.30 -21.99
C HIS A 238 4.30 8.63 -23.27
N GLU A 239 3.59 7.52 -23.17
CA GLU A 239 3.16 6.70 -24.31
C GLU A 239 1.73 7.07 -24.72
N ALA A 240 1.60 7.80 -25.82
CA ALA A 240 0.32 8.01 -26.47
C ALA A 240 -0.29 6.67 -26.95
N GLN A 241 -1.60 6.63 -27.14
CA GLN A 241 -2.35 5.44 -27.60
C GLN A 241 -2.46 4.31 -26.56
N THR A 242 -2.16 4.59 -25.28
CA THR A 242 -2.63 3.74 -24.18
C THR A 242 -4.10 4.07 -23.87
N GLU A 243 -4.78 3.22 -23.10
CA GLU A 243 -6.20 3.42 -22.76
C GLU A 243 -6.45 4.70 -21.95
N LEU A 244 -5.40 5.20 -21.24
CA LEU A 244 -5.40 6.51 -20.57
C LEU A 244 -3.99 7.08 -20.57
N TRP A 245 -3.75 8.25 -21.17
CA TRP A 245 -2.42 8.83 -21.21
C TRP A 245 -2.42 10.34 -21.01
N LEU A 246 -1.29 10.84 -20.48
CA LEU A 246 -1.06 12.25 -20.23
C LEU A 246 -0.62 12.97 -21.52
N LYS A 247 -1.43 13.92 -21.98
CA LYS A 247 -1.14 14.72 -23.19
C LYS A 247 -0.36 15.98 -22.85
N GLU A 248 -0.74 16.65 -21.76
CA GLU A 248 -0.10 17.88 -21.28
C GLU A 248 -0.01 17.87 -19.75
N PHE A 249 1.08 18.43 -19.22
CA PHE A 249 1.30 18.57 -17.79
C PHE A 249 1.83 19.96 -17.47
N THR A 250 1.17 20.68 -16.58
CA THR A 250 1.59 22.02 -16.14
C THR A 250 1.57 22.10 -14.62
N PRO A 251 2.74 22.17 -13.95
CA PRO A 251 2.79 22.35 -12.50
C PRO A 251 2.27 23.72 -12.11
N THR A 252 1.60 23.78 -10.95
CA THR A 252 1.12 25.03 -10.34
C THR A 252 1.59 25.11 -8.89
N ALA A 253 1.48 26.25 -8.24
CA ALA A 253 1.86 26.38 -6.83
C ALA A 253 1.06 25.49 -5.88
N SER A 254 -0.14 25.04 -6.29
CA SER A 254 -1.03 24.25 -5.43
C SER A 254 -1.25 22.81 -5.90
N GLY A 255 -0.59 22.39 -6.98
CA GLY A 255 -0.75 21.08 -7.60
C GLY A 255 -0.34 21.12 -9.06
N PHE A 256 -1.16 20.55 -9.95
CA PHE A 256 -0.91 20.59 -11.39
C PHE A 256 -2.22 20.65 -12.19
N ARG A 257 -2.09 21.11 -13.44
CA ARG A 257 -3.10 20.93 -14.48
C ARG A 257 -2.59 19.90 -15.47
N ALA A 258 -3.48 19.07 -15.97
CA ALA A 258 -3.15 18.05 -16.95
C ALA A 258 -4.26 17.94 -18.00
N ARG A 259 -3.89 17.65 -19.23
CA ARG A 259 -4.81 17.18 -20.27
C ARG A 259 -4.55 15.71 -20.49
N VAL A 260 -5.59 14.94 -20.42
CA VAL A 260 -5.57 13.48 -20.52
C VAL A 260 -6.40 13.06 -21.72
N ASP A 261 -5.98 12.02 -22.44
CA ASP A 261 -6.69 11.46 -23.59
C ASP A 261 -6.68 9.93 -23.51
N GLY A 262 -7.56 9.26 -24.22
CA GLY A 262 -7.64 7.81 -24.25
C GLY A 262 -9.02 7.28 -24.62
N GLN A 263 -9.32 6.05 -24.25
CA GLN A 263 -10.57 5.38 -24.61
C GLN A 263 -11.84 6.05 -24.05
N TRP A 264 -11.70 6.89 -23.05
CA TRP A 264 -12.80 7.66 -22.45
C TRP A 264 -12.89 9.10 -23.00
N GLY A 265 -12.14 9.43 -24.06
CA GLY A 265 -12.08 10.77 -24.64
C GLY A 265 -11.05 11.68 -24.00
N GLU A 266 -10.95 12.90 -24.52
CA GLU A 266 -10.04 13.93 -24.01
C GLU A 266 -10.72 14.77 -22.93
N PHE A 267 -10.03 15.02 -21.81
CA PHE A 267 -10.51 15.86 -20.71
C PHE A 267 -9.39 16.54 -19.93
N ASP A 268 -9.72 17.68 -19.33
CA ASP A 268 -8.78 18.46 -18.51
C ASP A 268 -8.93 18.13 -17.02
N LEU A 269 -7.79 18.01 -16.34
CA LEU A 269 -7.69 17.81 -14.89
C LEU A 269 -7.10 19.05 -14.19
N ALA A 270 -7.64 19.38 -13.04
CA ALA A 270 -7.01 20.26 -12.06
C ALA A 270 -6.82 19.46 -10.77
N VAL A 271 -5.58 19.19 -10.41
CA VAL A 271 -5.23 18.24 -9.35
C VAL A 271 -4.50 18.98 -8.23
N PRO A 272 -5.01 18.98 -6.99
CA PRO A 272 -4.40 19.68 -5.86
C PRO A 272 -3.28 18.86 -5.18
N LEU A 273 -2.49 18.15 -5.97
CA LEU A 273 -1.41 17.29 -5.51
C LEU A 273 -0.08 17.75 -6.11
N LEU A 274 0.99 17.68 -5.32
CA LEU A 274 2.32 18.08 -5.75
C LEU A 274 3.08 16.91 -6.37
N GLY A 275 3.96 17.22 -7.33
CA GLY A 275 4.88 16.26 -7.94
C GLY A 275 4.32 15.49 -9.15
N SER A 276 5.17 15.30 -10.14
CA SER A 276 4.83 14.59 -11.38
C SER A 276 4.48 13.11 -11.17
N PHE A 277 5.07 12.45 -10.17
CA PHE A 277 4.71 11.08 -9.84
C PHE A 277 3.25 10.95 -9.36
N ASN A 278 2.65 12.03 -8.79
CA ASN A 278 1.24 12.04 -8.48
C ASN A 278 0.36 12.12 -9.72
N ALA A 279 0.85 12.61 -10.86
CA ALA A 279 0.13 12.48 -12.13
C ALA A 279 -0.03 10.99 -12.50
N SER A 280 1.03 10.18 -12.40
CA SER A 280 0.96 8.72 -12.61
C SER A 280 0.00 8.05 -11.62
N ASN A 281 0.07 8.39 -10.33
CA ASN A 281 -0.83 7.83 -9.31
C ASN A 281 -2.30 8.20 -9.56
N VAL A 282 -2.57 9.44 -10.01
CA VAL A 282 -3.93 9.89 -10.36
C VAL A 282 -4.44 9.19 -11.61
N LEU A 283 -3.61 9.01 -12.64
CA LEU A 283 -3.99 8.24 -13.83
C LEU A 283 -4.32 6.79 -13.48
N ALA A 284 -3.52 6.14 -12.62
CA ALA A 284 -3.82 4.79 -12.13
C ALA A 284 -5.18 4.72 -11.42
N ALA A 285 -5.46 5.69 -10.55
CA ALA A 285 -6.73 5.76 -9.83
C ALA A 285 -7.91 6.05 -10.76
N LEU A 286 -7.76 7.01 -11.69
CA LEU A 286 -8.77 7.33 -12.69
C LEU A 286 -9.06 6.12 -13.58
N ALA A 287 -8.03 5.49 -14.18
CA ALA A 287 -8.19 4.30 -15.01
C ALA A 287 -8.98 3.22 -14.26
N THR A 288 -8.70 3.04 -12.96
CA THR A 288 -9.41 2.06 -12.12
C THR A 288 -10.90 2.40 -11.98
N VAL A 289 -11.23 3.64 -11.60
CA VAL A 289 -12.65 3.99 -11.37
C VAL A 289 -13.46 4.12 -12.66
N LEU A 290 -12.83 4.57 -13.74
CA LEU A 290 -13.46 4.61 -15.07
C LEU A 290 -13.76 3.20 -15.59
N THR A 291 -12.85 2.25 -15.39
CA THR A 291 -13.08 0.83 -15.71
C THR A 291 -14.22 0.23 -14.87
N LEU A 292 -14.40 0.70 -13.64
CA LEU A 292 -15.53 0.31 -12.79
C LEU A 292 -16.87 0.98 -13.20
N GLY A 293 -16.87 1.81 -14.24
CA GLY A 293 -18.06 2.44 -14.81
C GLY A 293 -18.42 3.78 -14.18
N VAL A 294 -17.50 4.43 -13.47
CA VAL A 294 -17.72 5.81 -13.00
C VAL A 294 -17.69 6.76 -14.21
N PRO A 295 -18.71 7.63 -14.40
CA PRO A 295 -18.71 8.60 -15.50
C PRO A 295 -17.52 9.56 -15.43
N VAL A 296 -16.93 9.89 -16.58
CA VAL A 296 -15.72 10.75 -16.69
C VAL A 296 -15.95 12.10 -16.00
N GLU A 297 -17.05 12.75 -16.29
CA GLU A 297 -17.36 14.09 -15.75
C GLU A 297 -17.42 14.07 -14.22
N ARG A 298 -17.94 12.97 -13.66
CA ARG A 298 -18.02 12.78 -12.20
C ARG A 298 -16.64 12.54 -11.62
N ALA A 299 -15.85 11.65 -12.22
CA ALA A 299 -14.48 11.38 -11.78
C ALA A 299 -13.60 12.65 -11.84
N VAL A 300 -13.65 13.39 -12.95
CA VAL A 300 -12.93 14.66 -13.14
C VAL A 300 -13.32 15.72 -12.10
N SER A 301 -14.62 15.81 -11.76
CA SER A 301 -15.08 16.76 -10.74
C SER A 301 -14.46 16.47 -9.36
N ILE A 302 -14.33 15.19 -8.98
CA ILE A 302 -13.81 14.77 -7.68
C ILE A 302 -12.29 14.88 -7.63
N VAL A 303 -11.58 14.69 -8.74
CA VAL A 303 -10.11 14.84 -8.79
C VAL A 303 -9.66 16.21 -8.26
N ARG A 304 -10.48 17.25 -8.40
CA ARG A 304 -10.21 18.61 -7.90
C ARG A 304 -10.20 18.70 -6.36
N GLU A 305 -10.73 17.69 -5.69
CA GLU A 305 -10.89 17.62 -4.23
C GLU A 305 -9.99 16.54 -3.59
N LEU A 306 -9.18 15.85 -4.41
CA LEU A 306 -8.27 14.82 -3.91
C LEU A 306 -7.30 15.39 -2.88
N SER A 307 -7.15 14.65 -1.80
CA SER A 307 -6.19 14.94 -0.74
C SER A 307 -5.09 13.90 -0.71
N PRO A 308 -3.82 14.30 -0.54
CA PRO A 308 -2.72 13.36 -0.41
C PRO A 308 -2.90 12.53 0.87
N PRO A 309 -2.40 11.30 0.91
CA PRO A 309 -2.31 10.56 2.17
C PRO A 309 -1.42 11.31 3.18
N PRO A 310 -1.69 11.22 4.49
CA PRO A 310 -0.83 11.81 5.51
C PRO A 310 0.65 11.46 5.30
N GLY A 311 1.50 12.48 5.33
CA GLY A 311 2.94 12.33 5.13
C GLY A 311 3.37 11.92 3.71
N ARG A 312 2.58 12.19 2.68
CA ARG A 312 2.93 11.94 1.26
C ARG A 312 2.82 13.23 0.45
N LEU A 313 3.88 14.03 0.44
CA LEU A 313 3.88 15.42 -0.04
C LEU A 313 2.66 16.21 0.51
N GLU A 314 2.33 15.97 1.74
CA GLU A 314 1.21 16.62 2.43
C GLU A 314 1.57 18.07 2.71
N ARG A 315 0.77 19.00 2.16
CA ARG A 315 1.04 20.44 2.24
C ARG A 315 0.23 21.10 3.34
N PHE A 316 0.94 21.87 4.16
CA PHE A 316 0.38 22.76 5.17
C PHE A 316 0.71 24.21 4.81
N THR A 317 -0.26 25.09 4.94
CA THR A 317 -0.09 26.52 4.67
C THR A 317 -0.23 27.31 5.98
N GLY A 318 0.83 27.99 6.39
CA GLY A 318 0.82 28.84 7.56
C GLY A 318 0.14 30.18 7.29
N SER A 319 -0.26 30.88 8.36
CA SER A 319 -0.91 32.21 8.30
C SER A 319 -0.04 33.30 7.61
N THR A 320 1.27 33.09 7.54
CA THR A 320 2.23 34.00 6.87
C THR A 320 2.44 33.68 5.38
N GLY A 321 1.64 32.78 4.79
CA GLY A 321 1.79 32.35 3.40
C GLY A 321 2.98 31.40 3.15
N LYS A 322 3.70 30.97 4.19
CA LYS A 322 4.74 29.94 4.09
C LYS A 322 4.09 28.57 3.96
N HIS A 323 4.68 27.71 3.13
CA HIS A 323 4.24 26.34 2.93
C HIS A 323 5.22 25.37 3.60
N VAL A 324 4.68 24.38 4.29
CA VAL A 324 5.42 23.22 4.80
C VAL A 324 4.88 22.00 4.06
N VAL A 325 5.77 21.15 3.57
CA VAL A 325 5.41 19.89 2.93
C VAL A 325 6.03 18.77 3.75
N VAL A 326 5.20 17.81 4.15
CA VAL A 326 5.63 16.63 4.92
C VAL A 326 5.64 15.43 3.99
N ASP A 327 6.76 14.70 3.97
CA ASP A 327 6.90 13.47 3.20
C ASP A 327 7.54 12.36 4.02
N TYR A 328 7.20 11.12 3.70
CA TYR A 328 7.70 9.91 4.36
C TYR A 328 9.07 9.46 3.82
N ALA A 329 9.71 10.23 2.97
CA ALA A 329 11.01 9.92 2.38
C ALA A 329 12.07 9.64 3.46
N HIS A 330 12.62 8.43 3.48
CA HIS A 330 13.59 7.99 4.48
C HIS A 330 14.77 7.22 3.86
N THR A 331 14.91 7.30 2.55
CA THR A 331 16.05 6.79 1.77
C THR A 331 16.58 7.89 0.87
N PRO A 332 17.86 7.80 0.40
CA PRO A 332 18.44 8.80 -0.51
C PRO A 332 17.59 9.04 -1.75
N ASP A 333 17.18 7.99 -2.44
CA ASP A 333 16.35 8.07 -3.65
C ASP A 333 14.96 8.69 -3.38
N ALA A 334 14.31 8.32 -2.27
CA ALA A 334 13.01 8.88 -1.93
C ALA A 334 13.11 10.37 -1.62
N LEU A 335 14.17 10.82 -0.92
CA LEU A 335 14.40 12.22 -0.62
C LEU A 335 14.70 13.01 -1.90
N ALA A 336 15.53 12.45 -2.78
CA ALA A 336 15.83 13.04 -4.10
C ALA A 336 14.54 13.24 -4.90
N ASN A 337 13.72 12.20 -5.02
CA ASN A 337 12.45 12.23 -5.75
C ASN A 337 11.47 13.24 -5.16
N ALA A 338 11.36 13.33 -3.83
CA ALA A 338 10.49 14.31 -3.17
C ALA A 338 10.93 15.75 -3.45
N LEU A 339 12.22 16.04 -3.35
CA LEU A 339 12.77 17.38 -3.62
C LEU A 339 12.65 17.77 -5.10
N GLU A 340 12.94 16.84 -6.03
CA GLU A 340 12.75 17.05 -7.46
C GLU A 340 11.27 17.28 -7.81
N ALA A 341 10.38 16.51 -7.20
CA ALA A 341 8.95 16.68 -7.41
C ALA A 341 8.41 18.03 -6.92
N LEU A 342 9.01 18.59 -5.86
CA LEU A 342 8.61 19.88 -5.30
C LEU A 342 9.14 21.06 -6.09
N ARG A 343 10.34 20.95 -6.67
CA ARG A 343 11.03 22.09 -7.32
C ARG A 343 10.19 22.84 -8.36
N PRO A 344 9.43 22.19 -9.26
CA PRO A 344 8.59 22.88 -10.24
C PRO A 344 7.42 23.69 -9.64
N HIS A 345 7.05 23.41 -8.40
CA HIS A 345 5.96 24.08 -7.69
C HIS A 345 6.41 25.32 -6.89
N ILE A 346 7.73 25.54 -6.76
CA ILE A 346 8.31 26.53 -5.85
C ILE A 346 8.95 27.65 -6.64
N ARG A 347 8.49 28.90 -6.42
CA ARG A 347 9.10 30.11 -6.98
C ARG A 347 10.20 30.69 -6.09
N GLY A 348 10.20 30.35 -4.81
CA GLY A 348 11.16 30.82 -3.81
C GLY A 348 12.19 29.77 -3.44
N ARG A 349 12.64 29.81 -2.19
CA ARG A 349 13.67 28.89 -1.67
C ARG A 349 13.02 27.58 -1.19
N LEU A 350 13.62 26.45 -1.57
CA LEU A 350 13.32 25.12 -1.08
C LEU A 350 14.24 24.81 0.11
N ILE A 351 13.66 24.66 1.28
CA ILE A 351 14.36 24.30 2.51
C ILE A 351 14.05 22.85 2.83
N CYS A 352 15.09 22.01 2.88
CA CYS A 352 14.97 20.61 3.27
C CYS A 352 15.32 20.46 4.76
N VAL A 353 14.39 19.93 5.54
CA VAL A 353 14.62 19.53 6.93
C VAL A 353 14.45 18.02 7.02
N PHE A 354 15.50 17.30 7.38
CA PHE A 354 15.41 15.83 7.47
C PHE A 354 16.32 15.31 8.59
N GLY A 355 16.02 14.07 9.02
CA GLY A 355 16.83 13.30 9.94
C GLY A 355 16.87 11.83 9.53
N CYS A 356 17.74 11.07 10.18
CA CYS A 356 17.85 9.61 10.00
C CYS A 356 17.65 8.92 11.34
N GLY A 357 16.76 7.93 11.39
CA GLY A 357 16.53 7.16 12.62
C GLY A 357 17.78 6.40 13.08
N GLY A 358 17.99 6.37 14.40
CA GLY A 358 19.03 5.57 15.04
C GLY A 358 18.81 4.06 14.89
N ASP A 359 19.83 3.25 15.13
CA ASP A 359 19.82 1.78 14.98
C ASP A 359 19.33 1.32 13.58
N ARG A 360 19.63 2.10 12.56
CA ARG A 360 19.34 1.82 11.14
C ARG A 360 20.64 1.93 10.35
N ASP A 361 20.58 1.64 9.04
CA ASP A 361 21.72 1.74 8.15
C ASP A 361 22.39 3.12 8.23
N PRO A 362 23.62 3.24 8.81
CA PRO A 362 24.34 4.51 8.89
C PRO A 362 24.87 4.97 7.55
N GLY A 363 25.08 4.06 6.58
CA GLY A 363 25.61 4.37 5.26
C GLY A 363 24.71 5.29 4.45
N LYS A 364 23.40 5.23 4.66
CA LYS A 364 22.45 6.10 3.96
C LYS A 364 22.51 7.58 4.41
N ARG A 365 23.03 7.87 5.61
CA ARG A 365 23.05 9.23 6.19
C ARG A 365 23.81 10.23 5.31
N PRO A 366 25.10 9.96 4.93
CA PRO A 366 25.83 10.85 4.05
C PRO A 366 25.24 10.91 2.63
N GLU A 367 24.63 9.84 2.15
CA GLU A 367 23.98 9.83 0.85
C GLU A 367 22.72 10.72 0.85
N MET A 368 21.89 10.65 1.88
CA MET A 368 20.72 11.53 2.02
C MET A 368 21.16 13.02 2.11
N ALA A 369 22.22 13.32 2.87
CA ALA A 369 22.76 14.69 2.94
C ALA A 369 23.20 15.20 1.56
N LYS A 370 23.92 14.38 0.80
CA LYS A 370 24.37 14.69 -0.57
C LYS A 370 23.19 14.92 -1.53
N GLU A 371 22.13 14.12 -1.44
CA GLU A 371 20.95 14.30 -2.28
C GLU A 371 20.15 15.54 -1.90
N ALA A 372 20.06 15.88 -0.61
CA ALA A 372 19.45 17.11 -0.14
C ALA A 372 20.24 18.36 -0.60
N GLU A 373 21.57 18.35 -0.45
CA GLU A 373 22.47 19.45 -0.86
C GLU A 373 22.37 19.77 -2.35
N LYS A 374 22.24 18.75 -3.20
CA LYS A 374 22.10 18.94 -4.65
C LYS A 374 20.79 19.59 -5.07
N ARG A 375 19.71 19.45 -4.30
CA ARG A 375 18.34 19.76 -4.75
C ARG A 375 17.63 20.83 -3.95
N ALA A 376 18.05 21.08 -2.70
CA ALA A 376 17.49 22.13 -1.85
C ALA A 376 18.40 23.37 -1.84
N ASP A 377 17.79 24.54 -1.63
CA ASP A 377 18.55 25.80 -1.47
C ASP A 377 19.14 25.92 -0.06
N TYR A 378 18.50 25.28 0.93
CA TYR A 378 18.99 25.15 2.30
C TYR A 378 18.70 23.78 2.84
N VAL A 379 19.63 23.24 3.60
CA VAL A 379 19.50 21.94 4.25
C VAL A 379 19.67 22.09 5.75
N ILE A 380 18.74 21.53 6.51
CA ILE A 380 18.80 21.44 7.96
C ILE A 380 18.74 19.95 8.31
N VAL A 381 19.84 19.45 8.89
CA VAL A 381 19.89 18.09 9.42
C VAL A 381 19.51 18.14 10.89
N THR A 382 18.58 17.30 11.31
CA THR A 382 18.10 17.22 12.68
C THR A 382 18.09 15.77 13.17
N ASP A 383 17.99 15.58 14.45
CA ASP A 383 17.71 14.24 14.99
C ASP A 383 16.30 13.77 14.62
N ASP A 384 16.21 12.51 14.20
CA ASP A 384 14.97 11.75 14.10
C ASP A 384 15.09 10.57 15.04
N ASN A 385 14.06 10.10 15.63
CA ASN A 385 13.96 8.95 16.53
C ASN A 385 15.31 8.23 16.83
N PRO A 386 16.12 8.70 17.77
CA PRO A 386 17.51 8.25 17.95
C PRO A 386 17.61 6.81 18.50
N ARG A 387 16.52 6.27 19.07
CA ARG A 387 16.45 4.93 19.68
C ARG A 387 17.52 4.74 20.75
N THR A 388 18.48 3.80 20.53
CA THR A 388 19.58 3.56 21.47
C THR A 388 20.82 4.42 21.20
N GLU A 389 20.88 5.10 20.04
CA GLU A 389 21.97 6.02 19.71
C GLU A 389 21.84 7.36 20.47
N GLN A 390 22.96 7.97 20.82
CA GLN A 390 22.93 9.33 21.37
C GLN A 390 22.47 10.34 20.30
N PRO A 391 21.59 11.30 20.64
CA PRO A 391 21.03 12.23 19.65
C PRO A 391 22.09 12.93 18.78
N CYS A 392 23.22 13.37 19.34
CA CYS A 392 24.29 14.02 18.60
C CYS A 392 25.04 13.11 17.62
N SER A 393 24.93 11.77 17.74
CA SER A 393 25.59 10.83 16.81
C SER A 393 24.84 10.64 15.50
N CYS A 394 23.57 11.03 15.44
CA CYS A 394 22.79 11.06 14.21
C CYS A 394 23.24 12.20 13.27
N ALA A 395 23.90 13.22 13.76
CA ALA A 395 24.41 14.36 13.02
C ALA A 395 25.78 14.13 12.34
N SER A 396 26.20 12.89 12.11
CA SER A 396 27.43 12.57 11.37
C SER A 396 27.34 12.85 9.85
N CYS A 397 26.42 13.71 9.44
CA CYS A 397 26.46 14.37 8.15
C CYS A 397 27.47 15.51 8.21
N PRO A 398 28.36 15.68 7.22
CA PRO A 398 29.31 16.80 7.19
C PRO A 398 28.53 18.12 7.25
N PRO A 399 29.10 19.17 7.88
CA PRO A 399 28.46 20.47 7.90
C PRO A 399 28.22 20.93 6.46
N VAL A 400 26.97 21.24 6.16
CA VAL A 400 26.59 21.77 4.87
C VAL A 400 27.25 23.15 4.73
N SER A 401 28.13 23.29 3.76
CA SER A 401 28.74 24.58 3.45
C SER A 401 27.62 25.56 3.10
N SER A 402 27.49 26.64 3.87
CA SER A 402 26.69 27.79 3.51
C SER A 402 27.29 28.39 2.23
N GLY A 403 26.71 28.01 1.08
CA GLY A 403 27.02 28.72 -0.16
C GLY A 403 26.64 30.19 -0.01
N THR A 404 27.60 31.02 -0.10
CA THR A 404 27.47 32.49 -0.16
C THR A 404 26.79 32.92 -1.45
#